data_42ae35224f85be2f00b3adf98a36aa9f
#
_entry.id   42ae35224f85be2f00b3adf98a36aa9f
#
_cell.length_a   1.000
_cell.length_b   1.000
_cell.length_c   1.000
_cell.angle_alpha   90.00
_cell.angle_beta   90.00
_cell.angle_gamma   90.00
#
_symmetry.space_group_name_H-M   'P 1'
#
loop_
_entity.id
_entity.type
_entity.pdbx_description
1 polymer ?
#
loop_
_entity_poly.entity_id
_entity_poly.type
_entity_poly.pdbx_seq_one_letter_code
_entity_poly.pdbx_strand_id
1 'polypeptide(L)'
;PSIDPELRLVYVTTGNPGPDYDGSVRPGDNLWGDSLCAIRIDDGTLAWGFQYCPHDVWDYDGGCPPILFDLEINGTKTPVAGLFTKLGFYYTVNRKTGELINVSEPYVPQENLFAPLTEKGVLIAPGSAGGTNWSPASYNPQTKWAYSANIHWPMVMTTRPGLDYKSGAMYQGGNASFGSAGTEGIKTWGNVCAIDPATGKIKWQTQTDLPMFSGVITTAGGLVFAGQSDASFDAWDAASGEHLWQFKTDAGCNAAPMTYQLNDKQYVVIAA
;
A
#
# COMPACT_ATOMS: atom_id res chain seq x y z
N PRO A 1 -4.34 -3.82 -11.11
CA PRO A 1 -5.03 -5.12 -11.08
C PRO A 1 -4.04 -6.27 -11.24
N SER A 2 -4.43 -7.44 -10.73
CA SER A 2 -3.71 -8.70 -10.91
C SER A 2 -4.66 -9.76 -11.45
N ILE A 3 -4.16 -10.69 -12.26
CA ILE A 3 -5.00 -11.65 -12.97
C ILE A 3 -4.58 -13.08 -12.58
N ASP A 4 -5.56 -13.91 -12.21
CA ASP A 4 -5.39 -15.34 -12.03
C ASP A 4 -6.11 -16.07 -13.18
N PRO A 5 -5.35 -16.59 -14.18
CA PRO A 5 -5.95 -17.27 -15.31
C PRO A 5 -6.55 -18.64 -14.95
N GLU A 6 -6.08 -19.30 -13.88
CA GLU A 6 -6.60 -20.60 -13.45
C GLU A 6 -7.95 -20.46 -12.77
N LEU A 7 -8.09 -19.47 -11.87
CA LEU A 7 -9.33 -19.15 -11.21
C LEU A 7 -10.29 -18.30 -12.07
N ARG A 8 -9.77 -17.76 -13.20
CA ARG A 8 -10.48 -16.82 -14.09
C ARG A 8 -11.00 -15.60 -13.34
N LEU A 9 -10.14 -15.02 -12.49
CA LEU A 9 -10.44 -13.84 -11.67
C LEU A 9 -9.46 -12.71 -11.96
N VAL A 10 -9.97 -11.49 -11.96
CA VAL A 10 -9.20 -10.24 -11.89
C VAL A 10 -9.37 -9.67 -10.48
N TYR A 11 -8.26 -9.34 -9.84
CA TYR A 11 -8.24 -8.70 -8.53
C TYR A 11 -7.95 -7.21 -8.71
N VAL A 12 -8.82 -6.40 -8.13
CA VAL A 12 -8.70 -4.94 -8.16
C VAL A 12 -8.85 -4.39 -6.75
N THR A 13 -8.11 -3.34 -6.46
CA THR A 13 -8.34 -2.51 -5.28
C THR A 13 -9.24 -1.35 -5.67
N THR A 14 -10.08 -0.92 -4.75
CA THR A 14 -11.05 0.15 -4.97
C THR A 14 -10.67 1.42 -4.23
N GLY A 15 -11.13 2.55 -4.73
CA GLY A 15 -10.94 3.86 -4.13
C GLY A 15 -11.81 4.10 -2.90
N ASN A 16 -11.49 5.17 -2.18
CA ASN A 16 -12.28 5.65 -1.06
C ASN A 16 -13.64 6.23 -1.53
N PRO A 17 -14.67 6.23 -0.68
CA PRO A 17 -15.96 6.83 -1.02
C PRO A 17 -15.91 8.36 -0.88
N GLY A 18 -16.59 9.08 -1.79
CA GLY A 18 -16.73 10.53 -1.71
C GLY A 18 -18.00 11.00 -1.00
N PRO A 19 -17.97 12.15 -0.30
CA PRO A 19 -16.82 13.03 -0.05
C PRO A 19 -15.82 12.40 0.92
N ASP A 20 -14.53 12.63 0.71
CA ASP A 20 -13.44 11.89 1.36
C ASP A 20 -13.45 11.97 2.89
N TYR A 21 -13.68 13.17 3.44
CA TYR A 21 -13.57 13.47 4.88
C TYR A 21 -14.91 13.75 5.59
N ASP A 22 -16.03 13.58 4.89
CA ASP A 22 -17.38 13.71 5.47
C ASP A 22 -18.24 12.48 5.18
N GLY A 23 -18.35 11.59 6.16
CA GLY A 23 -19.19 10.39 6.05
C GLY A 23 -20.67 10.63 6.34
N SER A 24 -21.07 11.83 6.78
CA SER A 24 -22.45 12.13 7.24
C SER A 24 -23.50 11.94 6.14
N VAL A 25 -23.11 12.13 4.87
CA VAL A 25 -23.99 12.03 3.70
C VAL A 25 -24.02 10.62 3.09
N ARG A 26 -23.20 9.70 3.57
CA ARG A 26 -23.06 8.34 3.05
C ARG A 26 -23.03 7.28 4.16
N PRO A 27 -24.16 7.06 4.88
CA PRO A 27 -24.20 6.13 6.00
C PRO A 27 -23.89 4.69 5.61
N GLY A 28 -23.48 3.87 6.56
CA GLY A 28 -23.12 2.46 6.37
C GLY A 28 -21.66 2.27 5.95
N ASP A 29 -21.29 1.04 5.60
CA ASP A 29 -19.89 0.65 5.33
C ASP A 29 -19.35 1.16 3.99
N ASN A 30 -20.23 1.65 3.11
CA ASN A 30 -19.90 2.14 1.78
C ASN A 30 -19.24 1.08 0.88
N LEU A 31 -19.83 -0.11 0.85
CA LEU A 31 -19.36 -1.21 -0.01
C LEU A 31 -19.44 -0.82 -1.50
N TRP A 32 -18.43 -1.06 -2.32
CA TRP A 32 -17.12 -1.66 -1.99
C TRP A 32 -16.01 -0.59 -2.10
N GLY A 33 -16.05 0.44 -1.28
CA GLY A 33 -14.90 1.33 -1.09
C GLY A 33 -13.79 0.61 -0.31
N ASP A 34 -12.54 1.01 -0.48
CA ASP A 34 -11.38 0.55 0.29
C ASP A 34 -11.31 -0.97 0.43
N SER A 35 -11.46 -1.65 -0.69
CA SER A 35 -11.63 -3.10 -0.74
C SER A 35 -10.67 -3.75 -1.73
N LEU A 36 -10.39 -5.02 -1.52
CA LEU A 36 -9.89 -5.93 -2.53
C LEU A 36 -11.07 -6.70 -3.10
N CYS A 37 -11.34 -6.53 -4.39
CA CYS A 37 -12.44 -7.17 -5.09
C CYS A 37 -11.92 -8.18 -6.11
N ALA A 38 -12.53 -9.37 -6.18
CA ALA A 38 -12.30 -10.35 -7.23
C ALA A 38 -13.47 -10.34 -8.21
N ILE A 39 -13.16 -10.11 -9.48
CA ILE A 39 -14.13 -10.01 -10.57
C ILE A 39 -13.96 -11.20 -11.49
N ARG A 40 -15.05 -11.88 -11.88
CA ARG A 40 -15.00 -12.95 -12.87
C ARG A 40 -14.67 -12.40 -14.24
N ILE A 41 -13.70 -13.01 -14.91
CA ILE A 41 -13.28 -12.60 -16.25
C ILE A 41 -14.40 -12.85 -17.27
N ASP A 42 -15.20 -13.90 -17.04
CA ASP A 42 -16.18 -14.36 -18.02
C ASP A 42 -17.37 -13.42 -18.22
N ASP A 43 -17.81 -12.79 -17.14
CA ASP A 43 -19.07 -12.03 -17.13
C ASP A 43 -18.97 -10.66 -16.40
N GLY A 44 -17.81 -10.34 -15.82
CA GLY A 44 -17.58 -9.11 -15.09
C GLY A 44 -18.30 -9.04 -13.72
N THR A 45 -18.86 -10.13 -13.24
CA THR A 45 -19.56 -10.14 -11.94
C THR A 45 -18.57 -10.23 -10.77
N LEU A 46 -18.95 -9.64 -9.64
CA LEU A 46 -18.20 -9.76 -8.39
C LEU A 46 -18.24 -11.19 -7.89
N ALA A 47 -17.08 -11.81 -7.71
CA ALA A 47 -16.98 -13.12 -7.07
C ALA A 47 -16.99 -13.01 -5.55
N TRP A 48 -16.18 -12.06 -5.03
CA TRP A 48 -16.11 -11.72 -3.61
C TRP A 48 -15.45 -10.33 -3.44
N GLY A 49 -15.66 -9.72 -2.28
CA GLY A 49 -14.98 -8.50 -1.85
C GLY A 49 -14.51 -8.65 -0.40
N PHE A 50 -13.35 -8.08 -0.12
CA PHE A 50 -12.79 -7.94 1.22
C PHE A 50 -12.53 -6.46 1.47
N GLN A 51 -13.36 -5.83 2.32
CA GLN A 51 -13.22 -4.43 2.70
C GLN A 51 -12.28 -4.32 3.91
N TYR A 52 -11.19 -3.56 3.77
CA TYR A 52 -10.21 -3.36 4.85
C TYR A 52 -10.42 -2.05 5.60
N CYS A 53 -11.17 -1.07 5.04
CA CYS A 53 -11.52 0.19 5.69
C CYS A 53 -13.01 0.52 5.48
N PRO A 54 -13.93 0.02 6.34
CA PRO A 54 -15.34 0.40 6.28
C PRO A 54 -15.53 1.88 6.59
N HIS A 55 -16.49 2.54 5.90
CA HIS A 55 -16.87 3.93 6.12
C HIS A 55 -15.69 4.88 6.17
N ASP A 56 -14.75 4.72 5.23
CA ASP A 56 -13.52 5.52 5.20
C ASP A 56 -13.81 7.02 5.14
N VAL A 57 -13.23 7.77 6.08
CA VAL A 57 -13.20 9.23 6.14
C VAL A 57 -11.78 9.77 6.28
N TRP A 58 -10.78 8.96 5.96
CA TRP A 58 -9.35 9.24 6.11
C TRP A 58 -8.58 9.18 4.79
N ASP A 59 -9.25 8.82 3.68
CA ASP A 59 -8.65 8.64 2.35
C ASP A 59 -7.65 7.48 2.33
N TYR A 60 -8.10 6.29 2.78
CA TYR A 60 -7.29 5.06 2.81
C TYR A 60 -7.52 4.14 1.61
N ASP A 61 -7.78 4.72 0.45
CA ASP A 61 -8.04 4.02 -0.80
C ASP A 61 -6.96 3.00 -1.19
N GLY A 62 -7.34 1.99 -1.96
CA GLY A 62 -6.47 0.92 -2.42
C GLY A 62 -5.68 1.29 -3.67
N GLY A 63 -4.50 1.87 -3.50
CA GLY A 63 -3.61 2.20 -4.63
C GLY A 63 -2.68 1.07 -5.05
N CYS A 64 -2.22 0.25 -4.10
CA CYS A 64 -1.24 -0.81 -4.35
C CYS A 64 -1.88 -2.02 -5.08
N PRO A 65 -1.27 -2.52 -6.18
CA PRO A 65 -1.73 -3.75 -6.82
C PRO A 65 -1.56 -4.96 -5.89
N PRO A 66 -2.55 -5.88 -5.80
CA PRO A 66 -2.40 -7.10 -5.02
C PRO A 66 -1.37 -8.05 -5.63
N ILE A 67 -0.64 -8.78 -4.80
CA ILE A 67 0.34 -9.79 -5.21
C ILE A 67 -0.32 -11.18 -5.09
N LEU A 68 -0.25 -11.99 -6.14
CA LEU A 68 -0.81 -13.34 -6.16
C LEU A 68 0.30 -14.38 -6.02
N PHE A 69 0.17 -15.26 -5.04
CA PHE A 69 1.13 -16.35 -4.79
C PHE A 69 0.43 -17.48 -4.00
N ASP A 70 1.18 -18.54 -3.70
CA ASP A 70 0.68 -19.65 -2.89
C ASP A 70 1.49 -19.73 -1.59
N LEU A 71 0.77 -19.94 -0.48
CA LEU A 71 1.36 -20.21 0.84
C LEU A 71 1.05 -21.62 1.29
N GLU A 72 1.97 -22.19 2.03
CA GLU A 72 1.72 -23.40 2.80
C GLU A 72 1.16 -23.01 4.17
N ILE A 73 -0.12 -23.31 4.41
CA ILE A 73 -0.82 -23.02 5.66
C ILE A 73 -1.29 -24.34 6.25
N ASN A 74 -0.79 -24.71 7.42
CA ASN A 74 -1.09 -25.98 8.10
C ASN A 74 -0.91 -27.22 7.17
N GLY A 75 0.18 -27.24 6.40
CA GLY A 75 0.49 -28.30 5.47
C GLY A 75 -0.35 -28.32 4.18
N THR A 76 -1.17 -27.29 3.97
CA THR A 76 -2.01 -27.18 2.76
C THR A 76 -1.55 -26.00 1.91
N LYS A 77 -1.30 -26.26 0.62
CA LYS A 77 -1.02 -25.22 -0.35
C LYS A 77 -2.28 -24.37 -0.58
N THR A 78 -2.25 -23.12 -0.11
CA THR A 78 -3.36 -22.18 -0.16
C THR A 78 -3.05 -21.04 -1.11
N PRO A 79 -3.89 -20.79 -2.12
CA PRO A 79 -3.73 -19.65 -3.00
C PRO A 79 -4.12 -18.37 -2.28
N VAL A 80 -3.24 -17.37 -2.28
CA VAL A 80 -3.45 -16.12 -1.56
C VAL A 80 -3.26 -14.90 -2.44
N ALA A 81 -3.94 -13.82 -2.08
CA ALA A 81 -3.67 -12.47 -2.52
C ALA A 81 -3.15 -11.67 -1.33
N GLY A 82 -2.01 -11.00 -1.53
CA GLY A 82 -1.39 -10.13 -0.54
C GLY A 82 -1.55 -8.67 -0.91
N LEU A 83 -1.87 -7.81 0.05
CA LEU A 83 -2.14 -6.40 -0.18
C LEU A 83 -1.49 -5.53 0.88
N PHE A 84 -0.59 -4.64 0.47
CA PHE A 84 -0.14 -3.50 1.29
C PHE A 84 -1.17 -2.37 1.15
N THR A 85 -1.45 -1.67 2.24
CA THR A 85 -2.50 -0.64 2.28
C THR A 85 -2.02 0.68 2.85
N LYS A 86 -2.76 1.76 2.58
CA LYS A 86 -2.56 3.06 3.23
C LYS A 86 -2.69 3.00 4.74
N LEU A 87 -3.43 2.01 5.29
CA LEU A 87 -3.55 1.78 6.73
C LEU A 87 -2.23 1.40 7.41
N GLY A 88 -1.19 1.04 6.65
CA GLY A 88 0.08 0.59 7.21
C GLY A 88 0.08 -0.87 7.65
N PHE A 89 -0.87 -1.67 7.15
CA PHE A 89 -0.96 -3.11 7.36
C PHE A 89 -0.91 -3.86 6.04
N TYR A 90 -0.32 -5.05 6.08
CA TYR A 90 -0.37 -6.02 5.00
C TYR A 90 -1.44 -7.07 5.30
N TYR A 91 -2.34 -7.29 4.34
CA TYR A 91 -3.41 -8.27 4.44
C TYR A 91 -3.08 -9.47 3.56
N THR A 92 -3.25 -10.67 4.10
CA THR A 92 -3.19 -11.93 3.36
C THR A 92 -4.59 -12.53 3.32
N VAL A 93 -5.15 -12.66 2.12
CA VAL A 93 -6.51 -13.18 1.90
C VAL A 93 -6.45 -14.42 1.02
N ASN A 94 -7.36 -15.36 1.25
CA ASN A 94 -7.57 -16.48 0.33
C ASN A 94 -8.12 -15.95 -0.99
N ARG A 95 -7.35 -16.09 -2.10
CA ARG A 95 -7.74 -15.51 -3.38
C ARG A 95 -8.90 -16.20 -4.07
N LYS A 96 -9.36 -17.40 -3.58
CA LYS A 96 -10.58 -18.04 -4.08
C LYS A 96 -11.84 -17.51 -3.42
N THR A 97 -11.77 -17.19 -2.12
CA THR A 97 -12.95 -16.93 -1.28
C THR A 97 -13.05 -15.51 -0.74
N GLY A 98 -11.94 -14.75 -0.71
CA GLY A 98 -11.87 -13.44 -0.06
C GLY A 98 -11.72 -13.53 1.47
N GLU A 99 -11.63 -14.73 2.04
CA GLU A 99 -11.46 -14.92 3.47
C GLU A 99 -10.12 -14.38 3.95
N LEU A 100 -10.15 -13.56 5.01
CA LEU A 100 -8.96 -13.03 5.66
C LEU A 100 -8.20 -14.17 6.35
N ILE A 101 -6.94 -14.36 5.97
CA ILE A 101 -6.05 -15.35 6.58
C ILE A 101 -5.22 -14.70 7.68
N ASN A 102 -4.63 -13.52 7.39
CA ASN A 102 -3.71 -12.87 8.30
C ASN A 102 -3.63 -11.37 8.05
N VAL A 103 -3.32 -10.62 9.13
CA VAL A 103 -2.98 -9.20 9.09
C VAL A 103 -1.59 -9.03 9.71
N SER A 104 -0.75 -8.22 9.11
CA SER A 104 0.60 -7.99 9.62
C SER A 104 0.65 -7.10 10.87
N GLU A 105 1.81 -7.08 11.50
CA GLU A 105 2.21 -5.95 12.33
C GLU A 105 2.17 -4.66 11.52
N PRO A 106 1.90 -3.48 12.14
CA PRO A 106 1.95 -2.22 11.42
C PRO A 106 3.39 -1.93 10.96
N TYR A 107 3.57 -1.68 9.67
CA TYR A 107 4.89 -1.39 9.10
C TYR A 107 5.25 0.09 9.06
N VAL A 108 4.36 0.95 9.54
CA VAL A 108 4.59 2.37 9.86
C VAL A 108 3.90 2.70 11.18
N PRO A 109 4.36 3.72 11.92
CA PRO A 109 3.74 4.12 13.18
C PRO A 109 2.26 4.48 13.00
N GLN A 110 1.47 4.12 14.01
CA GLN A 110 0.04 4.36 14.08
C GLN A 110 -0.26 5.42 15.14
N GLU A 111 -1.01 6.45 14.79
CA GLU A 111 -1.51 7.44 15.73
C GLU A 111 -2.94 7.85 15.37
N ASN A 112 -3.86 7.75 16.31
CA ASN A 112 -5.28 8.08 16.14
C ASN A 112 -5.93 7.40 14.92
N LEU A 113 -5.46 6.22 14.52
CA LEU A 113 -6.04 5.46 13.42
C LEU A 113 -7.54 5.25 13.68
N PHE A 114 -8.38 5.56 12.69
CA PHE A 114 -9.85 5.52 12.79
C PHE A 114 -10.46 6.49 13.80
N ALA A 115 -9.72 7.48 14.31
CA ALA A 115 -10.31 8.50 15.16
C ALA A 115 -11.32 9.37 14.38
N PRO A 116 -12.48 9.71 14.97
CA PRO A 116 -13.43 10.62 14.33
C PRO A 116 -12.77 11.97 14.02
N LEU A 117 -12.94 12.44 12.79
CA LEU A 117 -12.43 13.74 12.38
C LEU A 117 -13.25 14.86 13.01
N THR A 118 -12.62 16.01 13.23
CA THR A 118 -13.25 17.22 13.77
C THR A 118 -12.99 18.43 12.86
N GLU A 119 -13.79 19.46 12.99
CA GLU A 119 -13.56 20.72 12.27
C GLU A 119 -12.24 21.41 12.67
N LYS A 120 -11.77 21.16 13.90
CA LYS A 120 -10.50 21.69 14.41
C LYS A 120 -9.28 20.91 13.92
N GLY A 121 -9.50 19.70 13.42
CA GLY A 121 -8.47 18.77 13.00
C GLY A 121 -8.10 17.73 14.06
N VAL A 122 -7.63 16.60 13.56
CA VAL A 122 -7.08 15.47 14.34
C VAL A 122 -5.79 15.06 13.67
N LEU A 123 -4.70 14.89 14.42
CA LEU A 123 -3.46 14.32 13.91
C LEU A 123 -3.66 12.83 13.69
N ILE A 124 -3.45 12.38 12.46
CA ILE A 124 -3.62 10.98 12.04
C ILE A 124 -2.31 10.46 11.46
N ALA A 125 -1.89 9.28 11.88
CA ALA A 125 -0.81 8.52 11.26
C ALA A 125 -1.21 7.05 11.10
N PRO A 126 -0.96 6.48 9.88
CA PRO A 126 -0.53 7.16 8.67
C PRO A 126 -1.56 8.20 8.21
N GLY A 127 -1.09 9.26 7.54
CA GLY A 127 -1.96 10.26 6.91
C GLY A 127 -2.59 9.76 5.61
N SER A 128 -3.22 10.63 4.83
CA SER A 128 -3.88 10.27 3.57
C SER A 128 -2.91 9.79 2.48
N ALA A 129 -1.62 10.10 2.58
CA ALA A 129 -0.58 9.48 1.75
C ALA A 129 -0.40 8.00 2.06
N GLY A 130 -0.78 7.56 3.26
CA GLY A 130 -0.83 6.18 3.70
C GLY A 130 0.51 5.61 4.17
N GLY A 131 0.47 4.34 4.53
CA GLY A 131 1.65 3.51 4.76
C GLY A 131 2.27 3.04 3.44
N THR A 132 1.45 2.52 2.53
CA THR A 132 1.81 2.25 1.13
C THR A 132 0.70 2.80 0.25
N ASN A 133 1.04 3.58 -0.76
CA ASN A 133 0.07 4.17 -1.68
C ASN A 133 -0.05 3.32 -2.96
N TRP A 134 0.19 3.90 -4.14
CA TRP A 134 0.13 3.20 -5.43
C TRP A 134 1.36 2.33 -5.74
N SER A 135 2.38 2.36 -4.90
CA SER A 135 3.68 1.73 -5.13
C SER A 135 3.56 0.21 -5.23
N PRO A 136 3.88 -0.42 -6.39
CA PRO A 136 3.83 -1.86 -6.52
C PRO A 136 4.79 -2.54 -5.54
N ALA A 137 4.27 -3.53 -4.84
CA ALA A 137 5.04 -4.39 -3.94
C ALA A 137 5.52 -5.65 -4.68
N SER A 138 6.39 -6.42 -4.07
CA SER A 138 6.96 -7.62 -4.66
C SER A 138 6.97 -8.79 -3.69
N TYR A 139 6.88 -10.03 -4.20
CA TYR A 139 7.02 -11.26 -3.43
C TYR A 139 8.21 -12.06 -3.93
N ASN A 140 9.03 -12.56 -2.99
CA ASN A 140 10.15 -13.43 -3.34
C ASN A 140 9.84 -14.87 -2.90
N PRO A 141 9.72 -15.82 -3.85
CA PRO A 141 9.40 -17.21 -3.53
C PRO A 141 10.51 -17.97 -2.78
N GLN A 142 11.75 -17.47 -2.78
CA GLN A 142 12.86 -18.07 -2.03
C GLN A 142 12.81 -17.74 -0.57
N THR A 143 12.63 -16.44 -0.21
CA THR A 143 12.44 -16.00 1.17
C THR A 143 11.03 -16.26 1.67
N LYS A 144 10.06 -16.38 0.76
CA LYS A 144 8.61 -16.41 1.01
C LYS A 144 8.08 -15.14 1.67
N TRP A 145 8.73 -14.01 1.46
CA TRP A 145 8.36 -12.71 2.02
C TRP A 145 7.85 -11.75 0.95
N ALA A 146 6.97 -10.85 1.40
CA ALA A 146 6.49 -9.72 0.64
C ALA A 146 7.27 -8.46 1.04
N TYR A 147 7.57 -7.60 0.04
CA TYR A 147 8.40 -6.40 0.20
C TYR A 147 7.64 -5.19 -0.30
N SER A 148 7.77 -4.06 0.42
CA SER A 148 7.20 -2.78 0.02
C SER A 148 8.10 -1.61 0.37
N ALA A 149 7.90 -0.52 -0.34
CA ALA A 149 8.43 0.81 -0.04
C ALA A 149 7.31 1.64 0.59
N ASN A 150 7.56 2.25 1.74
CA ASN A 150 6.53 2.77 2.62
C ASN A 150 6.72 4.22 3.00
N ILE A 151 5.64 4.83 3.46
CA ILE A 151 5.51 6.26 3.74
C ILE A 151 5.13 6.44 5.21
N HIS A 152 5.94 7.17 5.95
CA HIS A 152 5.53 7.76 7.23
C HIS A 152 5.33 9.27 7.05
N TRP A 153 4.06 9.66 6.95
CA TRP A 153 3.67 11.04 6.69
C TRP A 153 2.39 11.39 7.45
N PRO A 154 2.48 11.69 8.76
CA PRO A 154 1.34 12.12 9.57
C PRO A 154 0.73 13.41 9.05
N MET A 155 -0.60 13.53 9.13
CA MET A 155 -1.34 14.70 8.68
C MET A 155 -2.39 15.11 9.69
N VAL A 156 -2.69 16.41 9.74
CA VAL A 156 -3.89 16.91 10.45
C VAL A 156 -5.05 16.82 9.46
N MET A 157 -6.05 16.01 9.82
CA MET A 157 -7.26 15.83 9.01
C MET A 157 -8.46 16.53 9.66
N THR A 158 -9.24 17.21 8.84
CA THR A 158 -10.44 17.94 9.26
C THR A 158 -11.65 17.41 8.52
N THR A 159 -12.83 17.52 9.16
CA THR A 159 -14.12 17.36 8.49
C THR A 159 -14.87 18.67 8.41
N ARG A 160 -15.71 18.85 7.40
CA ARG A 160 -16.65 19.97 7.23
C ARG A 160 -18.01 19.43 6.82
N PRO A 161 -18.81 18.95 7.79
CA PRO A 161 -20.13 18.39 7.52
C PRO A 161 -21.08 19.40 6.87
N GLY A 162 -21.94 18.92 5.96
CA GLY A 162 -22.97 19.73 5.35
C GLY A 162 -22.53 20.65 4.22
N LEU A 163 -21.37 20.41 3.62
CA LEU A 163 -20.96 21.06 2.38
C LEU A 163 -21.87 20.63 1.21
N ASP A 164 -22.47 21.61 0.53
CA ASP A 164 -23.28 21.35 -0.65
C ASP A 164 -22.41 20.95 -1.84
N TYR A 165 -22.79 19.87 -2.51
CA TYR A 165 -22.20 19.50 -3.78
C TYR A 165 -22.42 20.58 -4.85
N LYS A 166 -21.33 20.96 -5.52
CA LYS A 166 -21.36 21.87 -6.68
C LYS A 166 -20.68 21.21 -7.85
N SER A 167 -21.39 21.07 -8.96
CA SER A 167 -20.81 20.50 -10.19
C SER A 167 -19.58 21.27 -10.65
N GLY A 168 -18.49 20.55 -10.98
CA GLY A 168 -17.22 21.11 -11.40
C GLY A 168 -16.33 21.66 -10.27
N ALA A 169 -16.76 21.57 -9.01
CA ALA A 169 -15.96 21.91 -7.85
C ALA A 169 -15.48 20.64 -7.11
N MET A 170 -14.33 20.75 -6.43
CA MET A 170 -13.85 19.68 -5.56
C MET A 170 -14.80 19.52 -4.37
N TYR A 171 -15.21 18.28 -4.09
CA TYR A 171 -16.14 17.94 -3.02
C TYR A 171 -15.55 16.86 -2.11
N GLN A 172 -14.69 17.28 -1.18
CA GLN A 172 -13.99 16.36 -0.27
C GLN A 172 -14.60 16.35 1.15
N GLY A 173 -15.41 17.33 1.52
CA GLY A 173 -16.04 17.40 2.84
C GLY A 173 -15.07 17.62 4.00
N GLY A 174 -13.88 18.14 3.74
CA GLY A 174 -12.82 18.37 4.70
C GLY A 174 -11.48 18.58 4.03
N ASN A 175 -10.39 18.30 4.77
CA ASN A 175 -9.03 18.42 4.24
C ASN A 175 -8.05 17.55 5.03
N ALA A 176 -7.00 17.07 4.38
CA ALA A 176 -5.79 16.52 4.99
C ALA A 176 -4.63 17.49 4.76
N SER A 177 -4.02 17.98 5.81
CA SER A 177 -2.97 19.00 5.74
C SER A 177 -1.65 18.47 6.30
N PHE A 178 -0.60 18.76 5.59
CA PHE A 178 0.78 18.52 6.00
C PHE A 178 1.53 19.85 6.14
N GLY A 179 2.40 19.96 7.15
CA GLY A 179 3.12 21.20 7.43
C GLY A 179 2.24 22.34 7.99
N SER A 180 1.05 21.99 8.48
CA SER A 180 0.11 22.91 9.15
C SER A 180 0.26 22.88 10.66
N ALA A 181 -0.48 23.76 11.36
CA ALA A 181 -0.58 23.72 12.81
C ALA A 181 -0.97 22.33 13.31
N GLY A 182 -0.20 21.78 14.24
CA GLY A 182 -0.35 20.42 14.77
C GLY A 182 0.56 19.36 14.13
N THR A 183 1.37 19.75 13.14
CA THR A 183 2.43 18.88 12.58
C THR A 183 3.84 19.44 12.81
N GLU A 184 3.98 20.47 13.63
CA GLU A 184 5.27 21.09 13.95
C GLU A 184 6.22 20.09 14.60
N GLY A 185 7.41 19.95 14.04
CA GLY A 185 8.45 19.04 14.55
C GLY A 185 8.23 17.56 14.20
N ILE A 186 7.14 17.20 13.55
CA ILE A 186 6.92 15.85 13.06
C ILE A 186 7.79 15.64 11.82
N LYS A 187 8.64 14.60 11.87
CA LYS A 187 9.46 14.21 10.73
C LYS A 187 8.70 13.24 9.85
N THR A 188 8.78 13.46 8.55
CA THR A 188 8.39 12.47 7.53
C THR A 188 9.59 11.64 7.15
N TRP A 189 9.38 10.36 6.87
CA TRP A 189 10.41 9.42 6.45
C TRP A 189 9.76 8.23 5.74
N GLY A 190 10.56 7.33 5.24
CA GLY A 190 10.08 6.10 4.63
C GLY A 190 10.81 4.87 5.16
N ASN A 191 10.41 3.71 4.71
CA ASN A 191 11.16 2.49 4.89
C ASN A 191 10.94 1.51 3.73
N VAL A 192 11.90 0.62 3.57
CA VAL A 192 11.69 -0.64 2.84
C VAL A 192 11.50 -1.71 3.90
N CYS A 193 10.49 -2.55 3.76
CA CYS A 193 10.24 -3.64 4.70
C CYS A 193 10.03 -4.98 4.00
N ALA A 194 10.32 -6.05 4.74
CA ALA A 194 9.95 -7.42 4.41
C ALA A 194 8.97 -7.95 5.45
N ILE A 195 7.87 -8.53 4.98
CA ILE A 195 6.83 -9.14 5.81
C ILE A 195 6.68 -10.60 5.41
N ASP A 196 6.55 -11.46 6.42
CA ASP A 196 6.17 -12.85 6.24
C ASP A 196 4.63 -12.95 6.12
N PRO A 197 4.08 -13.24 4.94
CA PRO A 197 2.63 -13.30 4.74
C PRO A 197 1.93 -14.40 5.54
N ALA A 198 2.66 -15.45 5.91
CA ALA A 198 2.08 -16.56 6.66
C ALA A 198 1.85 -16.22 8.13
N THR A 199 2.68 -15.34 8.69
CA THR A 199 2.64 -15.00 10.12
C THR A 199 2.27 -13.54 10.40
N GLY A 200 2.33 -12.67 9.39
CA GLY A 200 2.16 -11.22 9.53
C GLY A 200 3.34 -10.52 10.20
N LYS A 201 4.43 -11.25 10.48
CA LYS A 201 5.60 -10.69 11.15
C LYS A 201 6.49 -9.90 10.21
N ILE A 202 6.94 -8.75 10.68
CA ILE A 202 7.98 -7.98 10.02
C ILE A 202 9.31 -8.72 10.23
N LYS A 203 9.99 -9.02 9.12
CA LYS A 203 11.29 -9.72 9.14
C LYS A 203 12.43 -8.73 9.28
N TRP A 204 12.33 -7.63 8.57
CA TRP A 204 13.23 -6.49 8.69
C TRP A 204 12.57 -5.21 8.15
N GLN A 205 13.09 -4.08 8.60
CA GLN A 205 12.77 -2.75 8.10
C GLN A 205 14.03 -1.92 8.02
N THR A 206 14.27 -1.25 6.90
CA THR A 206 15.36 -0.29 6.72
C THR A 206 14.75 1.08 6.46
N GLN A 207 14.94 2.00 7.41
CA GLN A 207 14.41 3.37 7.33
C GLN A 207 15.18 4.18 6.30
N THR A 208 14.47 5.07 5.60
CA THR A 208 14.99 6.07 4.66
C THR A 208 14.66 7.48 5.16
N ASP A 209 15.45 8.48 4.75
CA ASP A 209 15.29 9.86 5.22
C ASP A 209 14.02 10.53 4.68
N LEU A 210 13.52 10.09 3.52
CA LEU A 210 12.32 10.63 2.87
C LEU A 210 11.27 9.55 2.68
N PRO A 211 9.97 9.93 2.62
CA PRO A 211 8.89 9.04 2.22
C PRO A 211 9.16 8.38 0.87
N MET A 212 8.86 7.09 0.75
CA MET A 212 9.13 6.32 -0.46
C MET A 212 7.87 6.16 -1.30
N PHE A 213 7.92 6.66 -2.52
CA PHE A 213 6.83 6.55 -3.51
C PHE A 213 7.13 5.57 -4.65
N SER A 214 8.36 5.05 -4.71
CA SER A 214 8.77 4.05 -5.68
C SER A 214 8.12 2.69 -5.40
N GLY A 215 7.93 1.90 -6.47
CA GLY A 215 7.68 0.47 -6.31
C GLY A 215 8.94 -0.29 -5.88
N VAL A 216 8.73 -1.55 -5.53
CA VAL A 216 9.80 -2.48 -5.14
C VAL A 216 9.86 -3.67 -6.10
N ILE A 217 11.07 -4.10 -6.48
CA ILE A 217 11.28 -5.37 -7.16
C ILE A 217 12.27 -6.23 -6.40
N THR A 218 11.99 -7.53 -6.28
CA THR A 218 12.94 -8.51 -5.75
C THR A 218 13.42 -9.43 -6.87
N THR A 219 14.64 -9.93 -6.74
CA THR A 219 15.27 -10.82 -7.73
C THR A 219 15.64 -12.18 -7.14
N ALA A 220 15.78 -13.19 -8.01
CA ALA A 220 16.26 -14.51 -7.60
C ALA A 220 17.70 -14.50 -7.05
N GLY A 221 18.46 -13.43 -7.33
CA GLY A 221 19.79 -13.20 -6.76
C GLY A 221 19.76 -12.70 -5.31
N GLY A 222 18.60 -12.61 -4.66
CA GLY A 222 18.48 -12.20 -3.26
C GLY A 222 18.57 -10.69 -3.05
N LEU A 223 18.24 -9.88 -4.05
CA LEU A 223 18.26 -8.43 -3.97
C LEU A 223 16.84 -7.85 -3.98
N VAL A 224 16.69 -6.74 -3.30
CA VAL A 224 15.50 -5.86 -3.32
C VAL A 224 15.94 -4.51 -3.86
N PHE A 225 15.25 -3.98 -4.87
CA PHE A 225 15.53 -2.66 -5.45
C PHE A 225 14.35 -1.73 -5.27
N ALA A 226 14.63 -0.48 -4.91
CA ALA A 226 13.66 0.61 -4.90
C ALA A 226 14.35 1.95 -5.17
N GLY A 227 13.59 2.91 -5.68
CA GLY A 227 14.03 4.29 -5.83
C GLY A 227 13.65 5.15 -4.63
N GLN A 228 14.32 6.28 -4.47
CA GLN A 228 14.00 7.27 -3.46
C GLN A 228 13.80 8.65 -4.08
N SER A 229 13.05 9.51 -3.38
CA SER A 229 12.77 10.89 -3.83
C SER A 229 14.01 11.80 -3.80
N ASP A 230 15.10 11.39 -3.13
CA ASP A 230 16.38 12.09 -3.05
C ASP A 230 17.31 11.81 -4.25
N ALA A 231 16.78 11.28 -5.34
CA ALA A 231 17.51 10.86 -6.52
C ALA A 231 18.43 9.64 -6.30
N SER A 232 18.12 8.77 -5.32
CA SER A 232 18.81 7.49 -5.15
C SER A 232 18.04 6.35 -5.79
N PHE A 233 18.77 5.41 -6.34
CA PHE A 233 18.31 4.08 -6.68
C PHE A 233 19.14 3.06 -5.91
N ASP A 234 18.51 2.28 -5.05
CA ASP A 234 19.18 1.50 -4.03
C ASP A 234 18.88 0.02 -4.15
N ALA A 235 19.81 -0.80 -3.60
CA ALA A 235 19.65 -2.23 -3.46
C ALA A 235 19.92 -2.67 -2.02
N TRP A 236 19.06 -3.56 -1.53
CA TRP A 236 19.17 -4.21 -0.21
C TRP A 236 19.25 -5.71 -0.37
N ASP A 237 19.89 -6.37 0.60
CA ASP A 237 19.81 -7.82 0.75
C ASP A 237 18.39 -8.24 1.14
N ALA A 238 17.80 -9.17 0.41
CA ALA A 238 16.41 -9.58 0.62
C ALA A 238 16.18 -10.31 1.95
N ALA A 239 17.21 -10.96 2.50
CA ALA A 239 17.08 -11.74 3.72
C ALA A 239 17.33 -10.90 4.99
N SER A 240 18.20 -9.90 4.92
CA SER A 240 18.62 -9.12 6.08
C SER A 240 18.14 -7.66 6.08
N GLY A 241 17.84 -7.09 4.89
CA GLY A 241 17.56 -5.66 4.75
C GLY A 241 18.82 -4.80 4.81
N GLU A 242 20.01 -5.39 4.74
CA GLU A 242 21.28 -4.66 4.65
C GLU A 242 21.32 -3.87 3.36
N HIS A 243 21.66 -2.57 3.43
CA HIS A 243 21.85 -1.71 2.29
C HIS A 243 23.18 -2.05 1.61
N LEU A 244 23.11 -2.53 0.36
CA LEU A 244 24.27 -3.09 -0.36
C LEU A 244 24.84 -2.15 -1.41
N TRP A 245 23.99 -1.34 -2.05
CA TRP A 245 24.40 -0.53 -3.19
C TRP A 245 23.47 0.65 -3.40
N GLN A 246 24.03 1.75 -3.90
CA GLN A 246 23.33 2.97 -4.29
C GLN A 246 23.87 3.54 -5.58
N PHE A 247 22.99 4.06 -6.41
CA PHE A 247 23.31 4.88 -7.57
C PHE A 247 22.54 6.20 -7.49
N LYS A 248 23.23 7.33 -7.69
CA LYS A 248 22.59 8.64 -7.76
C LYS A 248 22.19 8.93 -9.21
N THR A 249 20.94 9.29 -9.40
CA THR A 249 20.34 9.74 -10.65
C THR A 249 20.25 11.26 -10.67
N ASP A 250 19.77 11.84 -11.77
CA ASP A 250 19.62 13.30 -11.90
C ASP A 250 18.31 13.83 -11.30
N ALA A 251 17.36 12.96 -11.01
CA ALA A 251 16.03 13.30 -10.44
C ALA A 251 15.52 12.21 -9.51
N GLY A 252 14.45 12.50 -8.74
CA GLY A 252 13.84 11.55 -7.82
C GLY A 252 13.30 10.30 -8.51
N CYS A 253 13.63 9.13 -8.00
CA CYS A 253 13.26 7.83 -8.51
C CYS A 253 11.95 7.36 -7.89
N ASN A 254 10.81 7.87 -8.34
CA ASN A 254 9.48 7.51 -7.80
C ASN A 254 8.75 6.45 -8.62
N ALA A 255 9.30 6.01 -9.75
CA ALA A 255 8.73 4.94 -10.56
C ALA A 255 9.02 3.56 -9.97
N ALA A 256 8.21 2.57 -10.36
CA ALA A 256 8.50 1.18 -10.04
C ALA A 256 9.68 0.67 -10.88
N PRO A 257 10.70 0.05 -10.27
CA PRO A 257 11.78 -0.57 -11.02
C PRO A 257 11.30 -1.82 -11.76
N MET A 258 12.00 -2.16 -12.84
CA MET A 258 11.80 -3.39 -13.58
C MET A 258 13.14 -4.06 -13.87
N THR A 259 13.12 -5.35 -14.18
CA THR A 259 14.32 -6.09 -14.62
C THR A 259 14.02 -6.88 -15.89
N TYR A 260 15.05 -6.97 -16.75
CA TYR A 260 15.01 -7.80 -17.96
C TYR A 260 16.39 -8.38 -18.26
N GLN A 261 16.43 -9.40 -19.09
CA GLN A 261 17.67 -10.02 -19.58
C GLN A 261 17.84 -9.75 -21.07
N LEU A 262 19.06 -9.37 -21.45
CA LEU A 262 19.47 -9.20 -22.84
C LEU A 262 20.88 -9.73 -23.02
N ASN A 263 21.10 -10.63 -23.98
CA ASN A 263 22.41 -11.25 -24.28
C ASN A 263 23.09 -11.80 -23.00
N ASP A 264 22.37 -12.61 -22.24
CA ASP A 264 22.80 -13.25 -20.98
C ASP A 264 23.22 -12.27 -19.86
N LYS A 265 22.92 -10.98 -20.03
CA LYS A 265 23.14 -9.95 -19.01
C LYS A 265 21.82 -9.46 -18.48
N GLN A 266 21.67 -9.45 -17.14
CA GLN A 266 20.54 -8.87 -16.47
C GLN A 266 20.71 -7.36 -16.33
N TYR A 267 19.63 -6.63 -16.56
CA TYR A 267 19.53 -5.18 -16.38
C TYR A 267 18.42 -4.88 -15.38
N VAL A 268 18.66 -3.89 -14.53
CA VAL A 268 17.64 -3.29 -13.68
C VAL A 268 17.45 -1.85 -14.14
N VAL A 269 16.19 -1.43 -14.29
CA VAL A 269 15.84 -0.12 -14.87
C VAL A 269 14.83 0.55 -13.98
N ILE A 270 15.00 1.85 -13.78
CA ILE A 270 14.04 2.75 -13.13
C ILE A 270 13.95 4.05 -13.93
N ALA A 271 12.76 4.66 -13.96
CA ALA A 271 12.60 6.02 -14.47
C ALA A 271 12.90 7.03 -13.36
N ALA A 272 13.68 8.06 -13.70
CA ALA A 272 14.06 9.16 -12.82
C ALA A 272 13.77 10.51 -13.49
#